data_a7758911601f26d6ac31a47124146996
#
_entry.id   a7758911601f26d6ac31a47124146996
#
_cell.length_a   1.000
_cell.length_b   1.000
_cell.length_c   1.000
_cell.angle_alpha   90.00
_cell.angle_beta   90.00
_cell.angle_gamma   90.00
#
_symmetry.space_group_name_H-M   'P 1'
#
loop_
_entity.id
_entity.type
_entity.pdbx_description
1 polymer ?
#
loop_
_entity_poly.entity_id
_entity_poly.type
_entity_poly.pdbx_seq_one_letter_code
_entity_poly.pdbx_strand_id
1 'polypeptide(L)'
;KNYQVGSVIVRALRSVSINIEKNEYVAIMGPSGSGKSTLMNLLGCLDTPTGGTYILNGTDVSKMEDDYLAEIRNKEIGFVFQTFNLLPRYTALENVTLPLIYAGVPKAEREALAIETLHHVGLGDRMTHKPNELSGGQRQRVAIARALVNKPSIILADEPTGNLDSKTSLDIMGLLDEIHRNGNTVILVTHEEDIANHAARIIRLLDGTVHQDYINEKYKQKVVS
;
A
#
# COMPACT_ATOMS: atom_id res chain seq x y z
N LYS A 1 3.34 3.16 -19.56
CA LYS A 1 4.72 2.96 -19.09
C LYS A 1 5.42 1.92 -19.95
N ASN A 2 6.57 2.30 -20.47
CA ASN A 2 7.44 1.44 -21.26
C ASN A 2 8.75 1.22 -20.52
N TYR A 3 9.32 0.03 -20.63
CA TYR A 3 10.67 -0.29 -20.14
C TYR A 3 11.55 -0.71 -21.32
N GLN A 4 12.78 -0.21 -21.34
CA GLN A 4 13.80 -0.63 -22.29
C GLN A 4 14.56 -1.84 -21.69
N VAL A 5 14.46 -2.99 -22.32
CA VAL A 5 15.19 -4.22 -21.92
C VAL A 5 16.09 -4.60 -23.09
N GLY A 6 17.36 -4.19 -23.04
CA GLY A 6 18.28 -4.29 -24.17
C GLY A 6 17.76 -3.51 -25.38
N SER A 7 17.53 -4.21 -26.51
CA SER A 7 16.96 -3.63 -27.73
C SER A 7 15.44 -3.69 -27.81
N VAL A 8 14.77 -4.31 -26.83
CA VAL A 8 13.32 -4.52 -26.85
C VAL A 8 12.63 -3.50 -25.95
N ILE A 9 11.50 -2.94 -26.42
CA ILE A 9 10.61 -2.09 -25.63
C ILE A 9 9.46 -2.95 -25.11
N VAL A 10 9.40 -3.10 -23.77
CA VAL A 10 8.28 -3.75 -23.08
C VAL A 10 7.26 -2.69 -22.69
N ARG A 11 6.06 -2.76 -23.27
CA ARG A 11 4.94 -1.87 -22.96
C ARG A 11 4.16 -2.44 -21.78
N ALA A 12 4.60 -2.13 -20.55
CA ALA A 12 4.02 -2.67 -19.33
C ALA A 12 2.63 -2.09 -19.01
N LEU A 13 2.39 -0.80 -19.34
CA LEU A 13 1.06 -0.18 -19.28
C LEU A 13 0.79 0.56 -20.59
N ARG A 14 -0.46 0.44 -21.07
CA ARG A 14 -0.90 0.96 -22.38
C ARG A 14 -2.16 1.79 -22.20
N SER A 15 -2.01 3.11 -22.14
CA SER A 15 -3.16 4.05 -22.04
C SER A 15 -4.13 3.71 -20.89
N VAL A 16 -3.58 3.49 -19.70
CA VAL A 16 -4.38 3.31 -18.47
C VAL A 16 -4.83 4.68 -17.99
N SER A 17 -6.14 4.87 -17.80
CA SER A 17 -6.75 6.06 -17.19
C SER A 17 -7.66 5.60 -16.07
N ILE A 18 -7.32 6.01 -14.84
CA ILE A 18 -8.03 5.63 -13.61
C ILE A 18 -8.16 6.89 -12.75
N ASN A 19 -9.33 7.10 -12.17
CA ASN A 19 -9.53 8.08 -11.10
C ASN A 19 -9.87 7.33 -9.82
N ILE A 20 -9.18 7.61 -8.73
CA ILE A 20 -9.45 7.06 -7.39
C ILE A 20 -9.74 8.23 -6.47
N GLU A 21 -10.93 8.22 -5.87
CA GLU A 21 -11.38 9.28 -4.99
C GLU A 21 -10.80 9.14 -3.57
N LYS A 22 -10.79 10.25 -2.85
CA LYS A 22 -10.39 10.22 -1.44
C LYS A 22 -11.32 9.30 -0.64
N ASN A 23 -10.74 8.52 0.26
CA ASN A 23 -11.44 7.51 1.07
C ASN A 23 -12.16 6.45 0.21
N GLU A 24 -11.63 6.11 -0.96
CA GLU A 24 -12.08 4.98 -1.74
C GLU A 24 -11.31 3.71 -1.35
N TYR A 25 -11.98 2.56 -1.37
CA TYR A 25 -11.35 1.25 -1.19
C TYR A 25 -11.39 0.52 -2.53
N VAL A 26 -10.23 0.40 -3.16
CA VAL A 26 -10.09 -0.14 -4.52
C VAL A 26 -9.22 -1.38 -4.52
N ALA A 27 -9.62 -2.42 -5.24
CA ALA A 27 -8.78 -3.56 -5.55
C ALA A 27 -8.33 -3.51 -7.01
N ILE A 28 -7.02 -3.63 -7.25
CA ILE A 28 -6.42 -3.78 -8.56
C ILE A 28 -6.08 -5.26 -8.74
N MET A 29 -6.74 -5.90 -9.70
CA MET A 29 -6.61 -7.32 -9.99
C MET A 29 -6.08 -7.58 -11.39
N GLY A 30 -5.69 -8.82 -11.66
CA GLY A 30 -5.31 -9.31 -12.98
C GLY A 30 -4.28 -10.44 -12.90
N PRO A 31 -4.07 -11.18 -13.99
CA PRO A 31 -3.10 -12.27 -14.04
C PRO A 31 -1.66 -11.75 -13.89
N SER A 32 -0.70 -12.67 -13.72
CA SER A 32 0.72 -12.32 -13.76
C SER A 32 1.07 -11.66 -15.09
N GLY A 33 1.88 -10.62 -15.08
CA GLY A 33 2.25 -9.86 -16.27
C GLY A 33 1.21 -8.86 -16.79
N SER A 34 0.05 -8.70 -16.13
CA SER A 34 -0.98 -7.74 -16.58
C SER A 34 -0.65 -6.26 -16.33
N GLY A 35 0.46 -5.95 -15.63
CA GLY A 35 0.89 -4.58 -15.34
C GLY A 35 0.58 -4.08 -13.92
N LYS A 36 0.04 -4.91 -13.01
CA LYS A 36 -0.31 -4.51 -11.63
C LYS A 36 0.85 -3.89 -10.87
N SER A 37 1.99 -4.58 -10.82
CA SER A 37 3.19 -4.08 -10.10
C SER A 37 3.74 -2.80 -10.74
N THR A 38 3.65 -2.66 -12.06
CA THR A 38 4.02 -1.42 -12.74
C THR A 38 3.08 -0.28 -12.36
N LEU A 39 1.76 -0.54 -12.34
CA LEU A 39 0.79 0.47 -11.92
C LEU A 39 0.99 0.85 -10.46
N MET A 40 1.20 -0.13 -9.59
CA MET A 40 1.50 0.11 -8.17
C MET A 40 2.77 0.97 -7.98
N ASN A 41 3.83 0.70 -8.74
CA ASN A 41 5.06 1.50 -8.67
C ASN A 41 4.83 2.94 -9.09
N LEU A 42 3.99 3.19 -10.11
CA LEU A 42 3.61 4.55 -10.51
C LEU A 42 2.76 5.23 -9.43
N LEU A 43 1.71 4.56 -8.93
CA LEU A 43 0.86 5.09 -7.86
C LEU A 43 1.66 5.36 -6.58
N GLY A 44 2.67 4.53 -6.32
CA GLY A 44 3.57 4.65 -5.19
C GLY A 44 4.70 5.65 -5.36
N CYS A 45 4.77 6.40 -6.46
CA CYS A 45 5.89 7.30 -6.77
C CYS A 45 7.27 6.61 -6.69
N LEU A 46 7.32 5.29 -6.97
CA LEU A 46 8.56 4.49 -7.07
C LEU A 46 9.13 4.52 -8.49
N ASP A 47 8.33 4.97 -9.45
CA ASP A 47 8.67 5.10 -10.86
C ASP A 47 7.83 6.23 -11.47
N THR A 48 8.22 6.74 -12.65
CA THR A 48 7.51 7.79 -13.36
C THR A 48 6.89 7.26 -14.65
N PRO A 49 5.75 7.79 -15.11
CA PRO A 49 5.16 7.38 -16.38
C PRO A 49 6.05 7.77 -17.56
N THR A 50 6.13 6.93 -18.58
CA THR A 50 6.82 7.28 -19.85
C THR A 50 6.04 8.35 -20.63
N GLY A 51 4.72 8.43 -20.40
CA GLY A 51 3.83 9.44 -20.94
C GLY A 51 2.50 9.43 -20.19
N GLY A 52 1.74 10.49 -20.35
CA GLY A 52 0.52 10.73 -19.57
C GLY A 52 0.80 11.54 -18.31
N THR A 53 -0.20 11.60 -17.42
CA THR A 53 -0.18 12.46 -16.23
C THR A 53 -0.58 11.63 -15.00
N TYR A 54 0.09 11.84 -13.88
CA TYR A 54 -0.32 11.32 -12.58
C TYR A 54 -0.50 12.49 -11.60
N ILE A 55 -1.73 12.69 -11.15
CA ILE A 55 -2.09 13.72 -10.17
C ILE A 55 -2.35 13.04 -8.84
N LEU A 56 -1.59 13.38 -7.80
CA LEU A 56 -1.74 12.93 -6.44
C LEU A 56 -2.12 14.13 -5.55
N ASN A 57 -3.29 14.07 -4.93
CA ASN A 57 -3.83 15.16 -4.08
C ASN A 57 -3.74 16.55 -4.76
N GLY A 58 -4.10 16.63 -6.05
CA GLY A 58 -4.05 17.88 -6.82
C GLY A 58 -2.68 18.29 -7.34
N THR A 59 -1.62 17.52 -7.04
CA THR A 59 -0.25 17.79 -7.48
C THR A 59 0.14 16.85 -8.62
N ASP A 60 0.60 17.38 -9.76
CA ASP A 60 1.14 16.58 -10.86
C ASP A 60 2.54 16.08 -10.51
N VAL A 61 2.65 14.79 -10.28
CA VAL A 61 3.91 14.11 -9.90
C VAL A 61 4.59 13.42 -11.09
N SER A 62 4.01 13.48 -12.29
CA SER A 62 4.44 12.71 -13.46
C SER A 62 5.89 12.96 -13.90
N LYS A 63 6.42 14.14 -13.63
CA LYS A 63 7.74 14.61 -14.12
C LYS A 63 8.60 15.19 -13.01
N MET A 64 8.27 14.90 -11.75
CA MET A 64 9.08 15.37 -10.63
C MET A 64 10.40 14.61 -10.54
N GLU A 65 11.41 15.28 -10.05
CA GLU A 65 12.72 14.69 -9.74
C GLU A 65 12.62 13.72 -8.55
N ASP A 66 13.56 12.78 -8.46
CA ASP A 66 13.53 11.69 -7.48
C ASP A 66 13.48 12.17 -6.03
N ASP A 67 14.12 13.28 -5.69
CA ASP A 67 14.12 13.84 -4.34
C ASP A 67 12.72 14.31 -3.93
N TYR A 68 12.01 15.02 -4.84
CA TYR A 68 10.63 15.45 -4.60
C TYR A 68 9.67 14.26 -4.54
N LEU A 69 9.86 13.25 -5.40
CA LEU A 69 9.07 12.01 -5.34
C LEU A 69 9.29 11.26 -4.03
N ALA A 70 10.53 11.26 -3.50
CA ALA A 70 10.83 10.65 -2.20
C ALA A 70 10.12 11.36 -1.04
N GLU A 71 10.07 12.70 -1.08
CA GLU A 71 9.34 13.50 -0.08
C GLU A 71 7.83 13.22 -0.13
N ILE A 72 7.23 13.27 -1.33
CA ILE A 72 5.81 12.96 -1.55
C ILE A 72 5.50 11.53 -1.09
N ARG A 73 6.31 10.57 -1.48
CA ARG A 73 6.16 9.17 -1.08
C ARG A 73 6.18 9.00 0.44
N ASN A 74 7.11 9.65 1.13
CA ASN A 74 7.20 9.58 2.59
C ASN A 74 5.97 10.19 3.29
N LYS A 75 5.42 11.27 2.71
CA LYS A 75 4.31 12.03 3.31
C LYS A 75 2.94 11.45 2.97
N GLU A 76 2.72 11.07 1.70
CA GLU A 76 1.38 10.80 1.17
C GLU A 76 1.09 9.30 1.03
N ILE A 77 2.11 8.42 1.07
CA ILE A 77 1.94 7.02 0.69
C ILE A 77 2.47 6.08 1.77
N GLY A 78 1.61 5.22 2.29
CA GLY A 78 1.98 4.10 3.14
C GLY A 78 2.02 2.79 2.35
N PHE A 79 3.16 2.09 2.39
CA PHE A 79 3.32 0.81 1.70
C PHE A 79 3.19 -0.38 2.64
N VAL A 80 2.41 -1.37 2.22
CA VAL A 80 2.27 -2.69 2.84
C VAL A 80 2.59 -3.74 1.79
N PHE A 81 3.63 -4.54 2.00
CA PHE A 81 4.10 -5.55 1.06
C PHE A 81 3.85 -6.98 1.55
N GLN A 82 3.74 -7.93 0.64
CA GLN A 82 3.63 -9.35 0.92
C GLN A 82 4.79 -9.88 1.79
N THR A 83 6.01 -9.40 1.56
CA THR A 83 7.23 -9.82 2.27
C THR A 83 7.56 -8.95 3.48
N PHE A 84 6.60 -8.11 3.93
CA PHE A 84 6.71 -7.18 5.06
C PHE A 84 7.76 -6.09 4.87
N ASN A 85 8.89 -6.37 4.25
CA ASN A 85 10.04 -5.46 4.00
C ASN A 85 10.50 -4.73 5.28
N LEU A 86 10.52 -5.45 6.41
CA LEU A 86 11.03 -4.93 7.67
C LEU A 86 12.56 -5.03 7.69
N LEU A 87 13.20 -4.04 8.31
CA LEU A 87 14.63 -4.05 8.53
C LEU A 87 14.95 -5.08 9.64
N PRO A 88 15.69 -6.17 9.35
CA PRO A 88 15.79 -7.32 10.25
C PRO A 88 16.61 -7.06 11.51
N ARG A 89 17.45 -6.00 11.50
CA ARG A 89 18.29 -5.61 12.65
C ARG A 89 17.58 -4.64 13.59
N TYR A 90 16.46 -4.04 13.14
CA TYR A 90 15.67 -3.07 13.90
C TYR A 90 14.52 -3.76 14.63
N THR A 91 14.18 -3.23 15.80
CA THR A 91 12.97 -3.61 16.54
C THR A 91 11.69 -3.18 15.82
N ALA A 92 10.52 -3.64 16.26
CA ALA A 92 9.24 -3.16 15.75
C ALA A 92 9.12 -1.64 15.88
N LEU A 93 9.49 -1.08 17.04
CA LEU A 93 9.47 0.36 17.26
C LEU A 93 10.39 1.12 16.30
N GLU A 94 11.63 0.65 16.13
CA GLU A 94 12.59 1.27 15.20
C GLU A 94 12.15 1.19 13.74
N ASN A 95 11.52 0.09 13.32
CA ASN A 95 10.93 -0.03 11.98
C ASN A 95 9.81 0.99 11.75
N VAL A 96 8.95 1.21 12.75
CA VAL A 96 7.84 2.17 12.66
C VAL A 96 8.31 3.62 12.75
N THR A 97 9.37 3.91 13.49
CA THR A 97 9.95 5.27 13.56
C THR A 97 10.67 5.72 12.29
N LEU A 98 11.06 4.78 11.42
CA LEU A 98 11.89 5.09 10.25
C LEU A 98 11.30 6.17 9.31
N PRO A 99 10.01 6.10 8.89
CA PRO A 99 9.42 7.15 8.05
C PRO A 99 9.41 8.52 8.72
N LEU A 100 9.25 8.59 10.04
CA LEU A 100 9.29 9.84 10.80
C LEU A 100 10.69 10.46 10.86
N ILE A 101 11.74 9.63 10.77
CA ILE A 101 13.13 10.13 10.65
C ILE A 101 13.30 10.87 9.33
N TYR A 102 12.82 10.29 8.23
CA TYR A 102 12.86 10.93 6.91
C TYR A 102 11.97 12.16 6.83
N ALA A 103 10.87 12.21 7.60
CA ALA A 103 10.03 13.40 7.75
C ALA A 103 10.65 14.50 8.63
N GLY A 104 11.83 14.27 9.23
CA GLY A 104 12.50 15.25 10.08
C GLY A 104 11.86 15.43 11.48
N VAL A 105 10.99 14.51 11.91
CA VAL A 105 10.31 14.60 13.21
C VAL A 105 11.32 14.43 14.34
N PRO A 106 11.29 15.29 15.38
CA PRO A 106 12.18 15.19 16.56
C PRO A 106 12.09 13.84 17.27
N LYS A 107 13.20 13.38 17.87
CA LYS A 107 13.29 12.01 18.44
C LYS A 107 12.17 11.69 19.44
N ALA A 108 11.91 12.55 20.40
CA ALA A 108 10.89 12.31 21.42
C ALA A 108 9.48 12.20 20.83
N GLU A 109 9.15 13.04 19.85
CA GLU A 109 7.85 13.04 19.17
C GLU A 109 7.67 11.80 18.30
N ARG A 110 8.68 11.42 17.51
CA ARG A 110 8.59 10.23 16.65
C ARG A 110 8.48 8.93 17.43
N GLU A 111 9.14 8.82 18.59
CA GLU A 111 9.00 7.67 19.49
C GLU A 111 7.57 7.58 20.04
N ALA A 112 6.99 8.69 20.47
CA ALA A 112 5.61 8.73 20.96
C ALA A 112 4.60 8.33 19.89
N LEU A 113 4.72 8.87 18.65
CA LEU A 113 3.86 8.54 17.51
C LEU A 113 3.98 7.06 17.12
N ALA A 114 5.19 6.52 17.10
CA ALA A 114 5.41 5.11 16.76
C ALA A 114 4.84 4.17 17.82
N ILE A 115 4.96 4.51 19.11
CA ILE A 115 4.37 3.78 20.23
C ILE A 115 2.84 3.76 20.11
N GLU A 116 2.22 4.92 19.90
CA GLU A 116 0.78 5.05 19.69
C GLU A 116 0.30 4.18 18.52
N THR A 117 1.02 4.26 17.39
CA THR A 117 0.67 3.50 16.18
C THR A 117 0.81 1.98 16.40
N LEU A 118 1.84 1.53 17.14
CA LEU A 118 2.00 0.11 17.50
C LEU A 118 0.89 -0.38 18.44
N HIS A 119 0.44 0.45 19.37
CA HIS A 119 -0.74 0.13 20.19
C HIS A 119 -2.00 0.00 19.32
N HIS A 120 -2.20 0.89 18.36
CA HIS A 120 -3.35 0.87 17.44
C HIS A 120 -3.43 -0.44 16.65
N VAL A 121 -2.30 -0.98 16.20
CA VAL A 121 -2.26 -2.27 15.49
C VAL A 121 -2.17 -3.49 16.43
N GLY A 122 -2.30 -3.31 17.74
CA GLY A 122 -2.31 -4.40 18.74
C GLY A 122 -0.93 -5.01 19.03
N LEU A 123 0.17 -4.21 18.94
CA LEU A 123 1.54 -4.65 19.17
C LEU A 123 2.25 -3.89 20.29
N GLY A 124 1.50 -3.31 21.23
CA GLY A 124 2.07 -2.55 22.34
C GLY A 124 3.03 -3.34 23.22
N ASP A 125 2.85 -4.64 23.34
CA ASP A 125 3.71 -5.57 24.11
C ASP A 125 4.87 -6.17 23.28
N ARG A 126 5.02 -5.79 22.02
CA ARG A 126 6.00 -6.34 21.05
C ARG A 126 6.98 -5.29 20.51
N MET A 127 6.98 -4.08 21.02
CA MET A 127 7.74 -2.93 20.49
C MET A 127 9.25 -3.18 20.39
N THR A 128 9.82 -3.93 21.32
CA THR A 128 11.26 -4.23 21.41
C THR A 128 11.69 -5.48 20.65
N HIS A 129 10.72 -6.24 20.12
CA HIS A 129 11.01 -7.46 19.35
C HIS A 129 11.52 -7.13 17.96
N LYS A 130 12.45 -7.95 17.45
CA LYS A 130 12.94 -7.90 16.07
C LYS A 130 12.04 -8.76 15.16
N PRO A 131 12.08 -8.57 13.83
CA PRO A 131 11.25 -9.31 12.90
C PRO A 131 11.34 -10.84 12.99
N ASN A 132 12.52 -11.38 13.33
CA ASN A 132 12.73 -12.81 13.52
C ASN A 132 12.11 -13.38 14.82
N GLU A 133 11.70 -12.51 15.73
CA GLU A 133 11.03 -12.87 17.00
C GLU A 133 9.50 -12.72 16.92
N LEU A 134 8.98 -12.33 15.74
CA LEU A 134 7.58 -12.05 15.48
C LEU A 134 6.97 -13.09 14.54
N SER A 135 5.69 -13.44 14.76
CA SER A 135 4.91 -14.24 13.81
C SER A 135 4.70 -13.49 12.48
N GLY A 136 4.25 -14.19 11.43
CA GLY A 136 3.92 -13.59 10.14
C GLY A 136 2.92 -12.43 10.27
N GLY A 137 1.82 -12.66 10.98
CA GLY A 137 0.80 -11.65 11.23
C GLY A 137 1.30 -10.46 12.06
N GLN A 138 2.16 -10.70 13.07
CA GLN A 138 2.79 -9.63 13.83
C GLN A 138 3.72 -8.79 12.96
N ARG A 139 4.52 -9.42 12.10
CA ARG A 139 5.38 -8.71 11.11
C ARG A 139 4.54 -7.84 10.16
N GLN A 140 3.40 -8.37 9.69
CA GLN A 140 2.51 -7.61 8.82
C GLN A 140 1.87 -6.42 9.56
N ARG A 141 1.48 -6.58 10.81
CA ARG A 141 1.00 -5.47 11.65
C ARG A 141 2.07 -4.40 11.88
N VAL A 142 3.35 -4.77 12.06
CA VAL A 142 4.46 -3.80 12.10
C VAL A 142 4.60 -3.06 10.77
N ALA A 143 4.50 -3.77 9.63
CA ALA A 143 4.55 -3.15 8.31
C ALA A 143 3.39 -2.18 8.08
N ILE A 144 2.17 -2.52 8.53
CA ILE A 144 0.99 -1.64 8.50
C ILE A 144 1.20 -0.43 9.42
N ALA A 145 1.70 -0.61 10.64
CA ALA A 145 2.00 0.50 11.55
C ALA A 145 3.02 1.47 10.92
N ARG A 146 4.08 0.94 10.31
CA ARG A 146 5.07 1.74 9.58
C ARG A 146 4.44 2.52 8.43
N ALA A 147 3.49 1.92 7.72
CA ALA A 147 2.76 2.58 6.64
C ALA A 147 1.88 3.72 7.14
N LEU A 148 1.30 3.61 8.34
CA LEU A 148 0.34 4.56 8.91
C LEU A 148 0.96 5.73 9.66
N VAL A 149 2.19 5.59 10.17
CA VAL A 149 2.77 6.50 11.17
C VAL A 149 2.87 7.96 10.73
N ASN A 150 3.06 8.21 9.43
CA ASN A 150 3.05 9.56 8.84
C ASN A 150 1.63 10.07 8.50
N LYS A 151 0.57 9.31 8.81
CA LYS A 151 -0.83 9.63 8.46
C LYS A 151 -0.99 9.88 6.95
N PRO A 152 -0.59 8.93 6.10
CA PRO A 152 -0.60 9.11 4.65
C PRO A 152 -2.01 9.23 4.09
N SER A 153 -2.14 9.82 2.90
CA SER A 153 -3.41 9.92 2.17
C SER A 153 -3.85 8.59 1.56
N ILE A 154 -2.87 7.74 1.21
CA ILE A 154 -3.09 6.48 0.50
C ILE A 154 -2.31 5.36 1.19
N ILE A 155 -2.96 4.22 1.39
CA ILE A 155 -2.31 2.94 1.72
C ILE A 155 -2.29 2.08 0.46
N LEU A 156 -1.09 1.74 -0.01
CA LEU A 156 -0.86 0.79 -1.10
C LEU A 156 -0.48 -0.57 -0.51
N ALA A 157 -1.35 -1.57 -0.65
CA ALA A 157 -1.15 -2.91 -0.12
C ALA A 157 -0.98 -3.93 -1.25
N ASP A 158 0.25 -4.44 -1.42
CA ASP A 158 0.60 -5.44 -2.43
C ASP A 158 0.58 -6.83 -1.81
N GLU A 159 -0.39 -7.65 -2.22
CA GLU A 159 -0.60 -9.02 -1.73
C GLU A 159 -0.47 -9.12 -0.19
N PRO A 160 -1.21 -8.29 0.60
CA PRO A 160 -0.93 -8.09 2.02
C PRO A 160 -1.10 -9.33 2.87
N THR A 161 -1.71 -10.37 2.34
CA THR A 161 -2.02 -11.65 3.01
C THR A 161 -1.29 -12.85 2.42
N GLY A 162 -0.57 -12.69 1.31
CA GLY A 162 -0.02 -13.79 0.52
C GLY A 162 1.01 -14.69 1.22
N ASN A 163 1.54 -14.30 2.38
CA ASN A 163 2.47 -15.09 3.21
C ASN A 163 1.88 -15.46 4.58
N LEU A 164 0.55 -15.41 4.73
CA LEU A 164 -0.15 -15.64 6.00
C LEU A 164 -1.11 -16.83 5.90
N ASP A 165 -1.39 -17.44 7.03
CA ASP A 165 -2.48 -18.42 7.13
C ASP A 165 -3.86 -17.74 7.03
N SER A 166 -4.90 -18.51 6.71
CA SER A 166 -6.25 -17.99 6.44
C SER A 166 -6.84 -17.19 7.60
N LYS A 167 -6.61 -17.59 8.85
CA LYS A 167 -7.12 -16.87 10.03
C LYS A 167 -6.41 -15.53 10.18
N THR A 168 -5.09 -15.54 10.11
CA THR A 168 -4.27 -14.33 10.18
C THR A 168 -4.58 -13.38 9.01
N SER A 169 -4.86 -13.92 7.81
CA SER A 169 -5.27 -13.13 6.65
C SER A 169 -6.55 -12.35 6.91
N LEU A 170 -7.57 -12.97 7.51
CA LEU A 170 -8.81 -12.29 7.90
C LEU A 170 -8.56 -11.17 8.91
N ASP A 171 -7.69 -11.40 9.90
CA ASP A 171 -7.33 -10.38 10.89
C ASP A 171 -6.62 -9.17 10.25
N ILE A 172 -5.75 -9.40 9.28
CA ILE A 172 -5.06 -8.32 8.54
C ILE A 172 -6.03 -7.57 7.64
N MET A 173 -6.92 -8.27 6.93
CA MET A 173 -7.95 -7.63 6.12
C MET A 173 -8.91 -6.80 6.98
N GLY A 174 -9.30 -7.31 8.15
CA GLY A 174 -10.10 -6.55 9.14
C GLY A 174 -9.43 -5.25 9.59
N LEU A 175 -8.10 -5.27 9.77
CA LEU A 175 -7.33 -4.06 10.10
C LEU A 175 -7.31 -3.06 8.93
N LEU A 176 -7.16 -3.52 7.67
CA LEU A 176 -7.24 -2.66 6.49
C LEU A 176 -8.65 -2.07 6.31
N ASP A 177 -9.70 -2.85 6.57
CA ASP A 177 -11.09 -2.38 6.57
C ASP A 177 -11.32 -1.28 7.63
N GLU A 178 -10.70 -1.40 8.82
CA GLU A 178 -10.73 -0.37 9.87
C GLU A 178 -10.01 0.90 9.43
N ILE A 179 -8.82 0.78 8.86
CA ILE A 179 -8.02 1.90 8.32
C ILE A 179 -8.83 2.68 7.27
N HIS A 180 -9.50 1.96 6.35
CA HIS A 180 -10.39 2.58 5.38
C HIS A 180 -11.56 3.32 6.05
N ARG A 181 -12.25 2.69 7.02
CA ARG A 181 -13.36 3.33 7.77
C ARG A 181 -12.93 4.58 8.53
N ASN A 182 -11.66 4.66 8.92
CA ASN A 182 -11.06 5.83 9.58
C ASN A 182 -10.66 6.95 8.60
N GLY A 183 -10.99 6.80 7.30
CA GLY A 183 -10.85 7.87 6.30
C GLY A 183 -9.66 7.75 5.35
N ASN A 184 -8.87 6.67 5.42
CA ASN A 184 -7.78 6.45 4.48
C ASN A 184 -8.28 5.88 3.15
N THR A 185 -7.68 6.32 2.05
CA THR A 185 -7.81 5.63 0.76
C THR A 185 -6.97 4.36 0.80
N VAL A 186 -7.56 3.22 0.47
CA VAL A 186 -6.87 1.92 0.44
C VAL A 186 -6.88 1.36 -0.97
N ILE A 187 -5.70 1.04 -1.50
CA ILE A 187 -5.54 0.40 -2.80
C ILE A 187 -4.89 -0.97 -2.57
N LEU A 188 -5.65 -2.02 -2.78
CA LEU A 188 -5.18 -3.40 -2.75
C LEU A 188 -4.68 -3.80 -4.13
N VAL A 189 -3.53 -4.44 -4.20
CA VAL A 189 -3.10 -5.18 -5.38
C VAL A 189 -3.13 -6.66 -5.02
N THR A 190 -3.96 -7.44 -5.69
CA THR A 190 -4.09 -8.88 -5.42
C THR A 190 -4.55 -9.65 -6.65
N HIS A 191 -4.32 -10.95 -6.66
CA HIS A 191 -4.89 -11.88 -7.62
C HIS A 191 -5.98 -12.76 -6.99
N GLU A 192 -6.20 -12.65 -5.67
CA GLU A 192 -7.19 -13.42 -4.92
C GLU A 192 -8.55 -12.71 -4.89
N GLU A 193 -9.61 -13.38 -5.37
CA GLU A 193 -10.97 -12.83 -5.40
C GLU A 193 -11.51 -12.52 -4.00
N ASP A 194 -11.24 -13.38 -3.02
CA ASP A 194 -11.73 -13.20 -1.66
C ASP A 194 -11.11 -11.97 -1.00
N ILE A 195 -9.84 -11.70 -1.26
CA ILE A 195 -9.16 -10.50 -0.77
C ILE A 195 -9.70 -9.25 -1.49
N ALA A 196 -9.88 -9.31 -2.81
CA ALA A 196 -10.45 -8.20 -3.58
C ALA A 196 -11.88 -7.86 -3.16
N ASN A 197 -12.66 -8.83 -2.66
CA ASN A 197 -14.02 -8.60 -2.18
C ASN A 197 -14.11 -7.73 -0.90
N HIS A 198 -13.00 -7.39 -0.27
CA HIS A 198 -12.93 -6.35 0.77
C HIS A 198 -13.00 -4.93 0.21
N ALA A 199 -12.73 -4.74 -1.08
CA ALA A 199 -12.75 -3.43 -1.70
C ALA A 199 -14.14 -3.07 -2.26
N ALA A 200 -14.49 -1.79 -2.22
CA ALA A 200 -15.75 -1.27 -2.75
C ALA A 200 -15.77 -1.20 -4.29
N ARG A 201 -14.61 -1.16 -4.92
CA ARG A 201 -14.44 -1.10 -6.39
C ARG A 201 -13.32 -2.03 -6.81
N ILE A 202 -13.52 -2.70 -7.94
CA ILE A 202 -12.55 -3.64 -8.49
C ILE A 202 -12.15 -3.16 -9.89
N ILE A 203 -10.84 -3.00 -10.10
CA ILE A 203 -10.23 -2.66 -11.38
C ILE A 203 -9.42 -3.86 -11.84
N ARG A 204 -9.78 -4.43 -13.01
CA ARG A 204 -9.07 -5.57 -13.59
C ARG A 204 -8.16 -5.13 -14.71
N LEU A 205 -6.89 -5.45 -14.57
CA LEU A 205 -5.89 -5.23 -15.61
C LEU A 205 -5.68 -6.51 -16.44
N LEU A 206 -5.56 -6.31 -17.75
CA LEU A 206 -5.17 -7.35 -18.70
C LEU A 206 -4.24 -6.74 -19.75
N ASP A 207 -3.09 -7.36 -20.00
CA ASP A 207 -2.10 -6.94 -21.01
C ASP A 207 -1.74 -5.45 -20.97
N GLY A 208 -1.63 -4.89 -19.74
CA GLY A 208 -1.25 -3.49 -19.52
C GLY A 208 -2.38 -2.48 -19.75
N THR A 209 -3.63 -2.93 -19.85
CA THR A 209 -4.82 -2.07 -19.99
C THR A 209 -5.84 -2.31 -18.90
N VAL A 210 -6.73 -1.35 -18.64
CA VAL A 210 -7.92 -1.58 -17.82
C VAL A 210 -8.92 -2.38 -18.63
N HIS A 211 -9.17 -3.61 -18.23
CA HIS A 211 -10.14 -4.51 -18.87
C HIS A 211 -11.55 -4.33 -18.30
N GLN A 212 -11.65 -4.17 -16.98
CA GLN A 212 -12.89 -3.95 -16.26
C GLN A 212 -12.66 -2.97 -15.12
N ASP A 213 -13.68 -2.19 -14.81
CA ASP A 213 -13.72 -1.24 -13.69
C ASP A 213 -15.16 -1.15 -13.22
N TYR A 214 -15.44 -1.64 -12.00
CA TYR A 214 -16.82 -1.78 -11.53
C TYR A 214 -16.92 -1.70 -10.00
N ILE A 215 -18.09 -1.29 -9.53
CA ILE A 215 -18.44 -1.28 -8.10
C ILE A 215 -18.71 -2.72 -7.64
N ASN A 216 -18.14 -3.08 -6.51
CA ASN A 216 -18.28 -4.41 -5.94
C ASN A 216 -19.57 -4.52 -5.10
N GLU A 217 -20.58 -5.16 -5.65
CA GLU A 217 -21.87 -5.35 -4.97
C GLU A 217 -21.75 -6.23 -3.69
N LYS A 218 -20.77 -7.12 -3.61
CA LYS A 218 -20.51 -7.94 -2.40
C LYS A 218 -20.04 -7.09 -1.22
N TYR A 219 -19.27 -6.03 -1.50
CA TYR A 219 -18.85 -5.09 -0.46
C TYR A 219 -20.05 -4.35 0.14
N LYS A 220 -21.00 -3.89 -0.68
CA LYS A 220 -22.23 -3.22 -0.21
C LYS A 220 -23.03 -4.08 0.75
N GLN A 221 -23.11 -5.39 0.49
CA GLN A 221 -23.85 -6.32 1.34
C GLN A 221 -23.19 -6.51 2.72
N LYS A 222 -21.85 -6.42 2.81
CA LYS A 222 -21.10 -6.52 4.08
C LYS A 222 -21.27 -5.29 4.98
N VAL A 223 -21.48 -4.11 4.41
CA VAL A 223 -21.58 -2.83 5.17
C VAL A 223 -23.00 -2.62 5.73
N VAL A 224 -24.01 -3.28 5.17
CA VAL A 224 -25.43 -3.15 5.55
C VAL A 224 -25.86 -4.25 6.52
N SER A 225 -25.08 -5.31 6.71
CA SER A 225 -25.31 -6.39 7.68
C SER A 225 -24.58 -6.13 8.99
#